data_fc179610c75dc5565677fa9db78d007e
#
_entry.id   fc179610c75dc5565677fa9db78d007e
#
_cell.length_a   1.000
_cell.length_b   1.000
_cell.length_c   1.000
_cell.angle_alpha   90.00
_cell.angle_beta   90.00
_cell.angle_gamma   90.00
#
_symmetry.space_group_name_H-M   'P 1'
#
loop_
_entity.id
_entity.type
_entity.pdbx_description
1 polymer ?
#
loop_
_entity_poly.entity_id
_entity_poly.type
_entity_poly.pdbx_seq_one_letter_code
_entity_poly.pdbx_strand_id
1 'polypeptide(L)'
;MTMHTALSALSRPALAAALSAACLLALALPRPALADAAGDGHSHSAAETAPDGKTGQADAPAEHDEDKITLSAEQIQAAGLGIETAGPARLETASQFPGEIKFNADRTAHVVPRLAGVVQEVSADLGQQVKQGDLLAALSSTALSELRSEWLAASKRRDLAAATHQRELKLWREKVSAEQDYQQARTALQEAQIAVQNAAQKLAAIGAPPQSRDLSRLEIRAPFDGVVVEKHIALGEALPDTASIFTLSDLRTVWAEFVIAPKDLQDVRVGEAASVASAGFSGQARGKVSYIGSLLGQQTRTATARVTLDNPDMAWRPGLFVSVNVVTSSADAPVVVAADAVQTVENESVVYVETPGGFLAQPVKLGRAAGEQVEVLSGLAAGARYVARNAFVLKAEQGKASASHAH
;
A
#
# COMPACT_ATOMS: atom_id res chain seq x y z
N MET A 1 42.64 -61.27 -11.36
CA MET A 1 42.00 -61.94 -10.23
C MET A 1 40.64 -61.26 -10.01
N THR A 2 39.65 -61.86 -10.65
CA THR A 2 38.29 -62.18 -10.25
C THR A 2 37.46 -61.00 -9.75
N MET A 3 36.49 -60.51 -10.59
CA MET A 3 35.08 -60.89 -10.71
C MET A 3 34.23 -60.59 -9.47
N HIS A 4 33.26 -59.69 -9.55
CA HIS A 4 31.85 -60.01 -9.59
C HIS A 4 30.97 -58.77 -9.81
N THR A 5 30.32 -58.79 -10.93
CA THR A 5 28.97 -58.36 -11.32
C THR A 5 27.90 -58.47 -10.24
N ALA A 6 27.01 -57.51 -10.16
CA ALA A 6 25.59 -57.72 -9.93
C ALA A 6 24.74 -56.52 -10.43
N LEU A 7 23.96 -56.83 -11.44
CA LEU A 7 22.78 -56.17 -12.02
C LEU A 7 21.56 -56.35 -11.09
N SER A 8 20.69 -55.33 -10.98
CA SER A 8 19.23 -55.43 -10.84
C SER A 8 18.66 -54.02 -10.97
N ALA A 9 18.02 -53.54 -11.98
CA ALA A 9 16.84 -53.90 -12.77
C ALA A 9 15.52 -53.81 -12.00
N LEU A 10 14.62 -52.96 -12.56
CA LEU A 10 13.14 -52.90 -12.46
C LEU A 10 12.55 -52.35 -11.14
N SER A 11 11.60 -51.43 -11.13
CA SER A 11 10.33 -51.42 -11.87
C SER A 11 9.60 -50.10 -11.74
N ARG A 12 9.03 -49.59 -12.82
CA ARG A 12 7.85 -48.74 -12.85
C ARG A 12 6.60 -49.62 -12.62
N PRO A 13 5.50 -49.07 -12.10
CA PRO A 13 4.24 -49.32 -12.74
C PRO A 13 3.50 -48.08 -13.23
N ALA A 14 2.81 -48.32 -14.33
CA ALA A 14 1.95 -47.45 -15.07
C ALA A 14 0.52 -47.44 -14.52
N LEU A 15 -0.18 -46.37 -14.89
CA LEU A 15 -1.59 -46.24 -15.23
C LEU A 15 -2.64 -47.11 -14.49
N ALA A 16 -3.64 -46.42 -13.91
CA ALA A 16 -5.04 -46.82 -14.02
C ALA A 16 -5.95 -45.61 -14.03
N ALA A 17 -6.55 -45.37 -15.20
CA ALA A 17 -7.73 -44.53 -15.36
C ALA A 17 -8.97 -45.33 -14.91
N ALA A 18 -9.88 -44.68 -14.17
CA ALA A 18 -11.24 -45.19 -13.98
C ALA A 18 -12.22 -44.01 -14.07
N LEU A 19 -12.93 -43.96 -15.19
CA LEU A 19 -14.24 -43.34 -15.34
C LEU A 19 -15.28 -44.16 -14.55
N SER A 20 -16.20 -43.47 -13.84
CA SER A 20 -17.60 -43.93 -13.61
C SER A 20 -18.38 -42.76 -13.01
N ALA A 21 -19.22 -42.15 -13.79
CA ALA A 21 -20.66 -42.36 -13.87
C ALA A 21 -21.49 -41.56 -12.86
N ALA A 22 -22.34 -40.75 -13.46
CA ALA A 22 -23.41 -39.91 -12.97
C ALA A 22 -24.36 -40.57 -11.96
N CYS A 23 -24.82 -39.79 -10.98
CA CYS A 23 -26.14 -39.94 -10.38
C CYS A 23 -26.76 -38.57 -10.13
N LEU A 24 -27.73 -38.24 -10.99
CA LEU A 24 -28.74 -37.23 -10.77
C LEU A 24 -29.65 -37.71 -9.61
N LEU A 25 -29.79 -36.90 -8.57
CA LEU A 25 -30.96 -36.97 -7.68
C LEU A 25 -31.49 -35.57 -7.50
N ALA A 26 -32.60 -35.31 -8.19
CA ALA A 26 -33.51 -34.21 -7.97
C ALA A 26 -34.24 -34.45 -6.65
N LEU A 27 -34.19 -33.48 -5.72
CA LEU A 27 -35.11 -33.42 -4.61
C LEU A 27 -35.77 -32.05 -4.58
N ALA A 28 -37.09 -32.12 -4.70
CA ALA A 28 -38.06 -31.07 -4.81
C ALA A 28 -38.14 -30.20 -3.55
N LEU A 29 -38.29 -28.92 -3.78
CA LEU A 29 -38.74 -27.92 -2.81
C LEU A 29 -40.26 -28.01 -2.63
N PRO A 30 -40.83 -27.84 -1.43
CA PRO A 30 -42.24 -27.42 -1.28
C PRO A 30 -42.31 -25.91 -1.08
N ARG A 31 -43.09 -25.24 -1.91
CA ARG A 31 -43.67 -23.93 -1.69
C ARG A 31 -44.85 -24.09 -0.72
N PRO A 32 -45.10 -23.19 0.24
CA PRO A 32 -46.43 -23.02 0.79
C PRO A 32 -47.23 -21.95 0.01
N ALA A 33 -48.48 -22.30 -0.18
CA ALA A 33 -49.49 -21.60 -0.91
C ALA A 33 -49.98 -20.35 -0.17
N LEU A 34 -50.43 -19.39 -0.97
CA LEU A 34 -51.36 -18.33 -0.61
C LEU A 34 -52.73 -18.96 -0.20
N ALA A 35 -53.27 -18.49 0.88
CA ALA A 35 -54.67 -18.64 1.19
C ALA A 35 -55.30 -17.26 1.35
N ASP A 36 -56.17 -16.93 0.40
CA ASP A 36 -57.20 -15.91 0.48
C ASP A 36 -58.21 -16.29 1.57
N ALA A 37 -58.63 -15.30 2.35
CA ALA A 37 -59.92 -15.31 3.00
C ALA A 37 -60.40 -13.89 3.15
N ALA A 38 -61.43 -13.60 2.39
CA ALA A 38 -62.28 -12.42 2.46
C ALA A 38 -63.20 -12.49 3.68
N GLY A 39 -63.66 -11.36 4.15
CA GLY A 39 -64.85 -11.27 5.02
C GLY A 39 -64.97 -9.94 5.76
N ASP A 40 -65.83 -9.10 5.21
CA ASP A 40 -66.83 -8.20 5.78
C ASP A 40 -66.41 -7.16 6.83
N GLY A 41 -66.50 -5.89 6.62
CA GLY A 41 -67.66 -5.05 6.25
C GLY A 41 -68.37 -4.52 7.49
N HIS A 42 -68.03 -3.26 7.87
CA HIS A 42 -69.03 -2.36 8.43
C HIS A 42 -68.61 -0.90 8.29
N SER A 43 -69.27 -0.22 7.41
CA SER A 43 -69.41 1.21 7.30
C SER A 43 -70.28 1.78 8.40
N HIS A 44 -69.90 2.91 8.99
CA HIS A 44 -70.86 3.92 9.45
C HIS A 44 -70.33 5.32 9.15
N SER A 45 -71.27 6.00 8.54
CA SER A 45 -71.29 7.33 7.96
C SER A 45 -71.40 8.45 8.98
N ALA A 46 -70.86 9.58 8.63
CA ALA A 46 -71.29 10.97 8.73
C ALA A 46 -71.73 11.56 10.08
N ALA A 47 -71.13 12.68 10.43
CA ALA A 47 -71.82 13.98 10.41
C ALA A 47 -70.82 15.08 10.87
N GLU A 48 -70.54 15.98 9.97
CA GLU A 48 -70.54 17.41 9.94
C GLU A 48 -71.02 18.14 11.20
N THR A 49 -70.16 19.00 11.79
CA THR A 49 -70.47 20.38 12.21
C THR A 49 -69.17 21.12 12.62
N ALA A 50 -68.82 22.16 11.91
CA ALA A 50 -68.19 23.35 12.45
C ALA A 50 -69.28 24.33 12.89
N PRO A 51 -69.04 25.39 13.67
CA PRO A 51 -67.89 26.28 13.75
C PRO A 51 -67.54 26.70 15.19
N ASP A 52 -66.41 27.31 15.45
CA ASP A 52 -66.26 28.68 15.89
C ASP A 52 -64.85 28.93 16.41
N GLY A 53 -64.34 30.08 16.03
CA GLY A 53 -63.02 30.53 16.33
C GLY A 53 -62.76 30.87 17.80
N LYS A 54 -61.52 30.61 18.19
CA LYS A 54 -60.81 31.42 19.18
C LYS A 54 -59.31 31.42 18.82
N THR A 55 -58.86 32.59 18.48
CA THR A 55 -57.47 33.04 18.50
C THR A 55 -56.81 32.62 19.80
N GLY A 56 -55.94 31.62 19.74
CA GLY A 56 -55.02 31.24 20.81
C GLY A 56 -53.67 31.80 20.46
N GLN A 57 -53.27 32.79 21.19
CA GLN A 57 -52.00 33.45 21.28
C GLN A 57 -50.89 32.38 21.48
N ALA A 58 -49.89 32.35 20.62
CA ALA A 58 -48.73 31.52 20.82
C ALA A 58 -47.98 32.05 22.05
N ASP A 59 -47.98 31.27 23.11
CA ASP A 59 -47.09 31.45 24.25
C ASP A 59 -45.66 31.20 23.76
N ALA A 60 -44.88 32.25 23.82
CA ALA A 60 -43.42 32.16 23.77
C ALA A 60 -42.97 31.32 24.98
N PRO A 61 -41.99 30.42 24.83
CA PRO A 61 -41.47 29.67 25.96
C PRO A 61 -40.86 30.69 26.97
N ALA A 62 -41.38 30.68 28.21
CA ALA A 62 -40.79 31.40 29.31
C ALA A 62 -39.33 30.99 29.46
N GLU A 63 -38.42 31.92 29.32
CA GLU A 63 -37.01 31.77 29.65
C GLU A 63 -36.90 31.40 31.13
N HIS A 64 -36.51 30.16 31.43
CA HIS A 64 -36.11 29.78 32.80
C HIS A 64 -34.78 30.43 33.11
N ASP A 65 -34.77 31.60 33.73
CA ASP A 65 -33.54 32.33 34.15
C ASP A 65 -32.79 31.63 35.32
N GLU A 66 -33.37 30.54 35.87
CA GLU A 66 -32.84 29.84 37.05
C GLU A 66 -31.67 28.89 36.73
N ASP A 67 -31.48 28.49 35.46
CA ASP A 67 -30.41 27.56 35.08
C ASP A 67 -29.15 28.21 34.44
N LYS A 68 -29.10 29.54 34.50
CA LYS A 68 -28.04 30.32 33.87
C LYS A 68 -26.82 30.49 34.77
N ILE A 69 -25.67 30.03 34.29
CA ILE A 69 -24.40 30.15 34.97
C ILE A 69 -23.77 31.51 34.60
N THR A 70 -23.71 32.44 35.55
CA THR A 70 -23.09 33.74 35.37
C THR A 70 -21.65 33.69 35.84
N LEU A 71 -20.71 34.03 34.97
CA LEU A 71 -19.29 34.20 35.30
C LEU A 71 -18.81 35.59 34.91
N SER A 72 -17.98 36.20 35.75
CA SER A 72 -17.31 37.45 35.38
C SER A 72 -16.28 37.22 34.27
N ALA A 73 -15.94 38.27 33.51
CA ALA A 73 -14.92 38.18 32.47
C ALA A 73 -13.57 37.71 33.03
N GLU A 74 -13.23 38.06 34.25
CA GLU A 74 -12.03 37.62 34.95
C GLU A 74 -12.09 36.12 35.27
N GLN A 75 -13.25 35.61 35.67
CA GLN A 75 -13.47 34.17 35.94
C GLN A 75 -13.42 33.36 34.66
N ILE A 76 -13.99 33.83 33.54
CA ILE A 76 -13.94 33.17 32.21
C ILE A 76 -12.46 33.04 31.78
N GLN A 77 -11.69 34.11 31.93
CA GLN A 77 -10.27 34.12 31.56
C GLN A 77 -9.43 33.23 32.48
N ALA A 78 -9.68 33.30 33.81
CA ALA A 78 -8.98 32.45 34.78
C ALA A 78 -9.29 30.94 34.60
N ALA A 79 -10.52 30.61 34.22
CA ALA A 79 -10.95 29.23 33.90
C ALA A 79 -10.44 28.74 32.54
N GLY A 80 -9.91 29.63 31.69
CA GLY A 80 -9.40 29.29 30.36
C GLY A 80 -10.49 28.73 29.45
N LEU A 81 -11.73 29.23 29.55
CA LEU A 81 -12.84 28.75 28.72
C LEU A 81 -12.58 29.07 27.25
N GLY A 82 -12.54 28.07 26.39
CA GLY A 82 -12.46 28.27 24.94
C GLY A 82 -13.87 28.24 24.34
N ILE A 83 -14.28 29.34 23.71
CA ILE A 83 -15.59 29.47 23.07
C ILE A 83 -15.41 29.29 21.56
N GLU A 84 -16.21 28.39 20.97
CA GLU A 84 -16.22 28.11 19.52
C GLU A 84 -17.64 28.23 18.99
N THR A 85 -17.78 28.24 17.67
CA THR A 85 -19.10 28.30 17.02
C THR A 85 -19.42 26.92 16.43
N ALA A 86 -20.58 26.38 16.79
CA ALA A 86 -21.09 25.12 16.22
C ALA A 86 -21.45 25.31 14.75
N GLY A 87 -20.98 24.45 13.90
CA GLY A 87 -21.18 24.57 12.45
C GLY A 87 -21.08 23.27 11.70
N PRO A 88 -21.30 23.32 10.38
CA PRO A 88 -21.14 22.14 9.55
C PRO A 88 -19.67 21.74 9.48
N ALA A 89 -19.43 20.44 9.61
CA ALA A 89 -18.11 19.87 9.40
C ALA A 89 -18.21 18.46 8.82
N ARG A 90 -17.13 18.03 8.18
CA ARG A 90 -16.99 16.67 7.67
C ARG A 90 -16.35 15.80 8.74
N LEU A 91 -17.13 14.85 9.25
CA LEU A 91 -16.65 13.88 10.23
C LEU A 91 -16.01 12.69 9.52
N GLU A 92 -14.77 12.42 9.86
CA GLU A 92 -14.01 11.29 9.31
C GLU A 92 -13.74 10.28 10.43
N THR A 93 -14.36 9.13 10.34
CA THR A 93 -14.06 8.02 11.25
C THR A 93 -12.90 7.23 10.69
N ALA A 94 -11.87 7.04 11.49
CA ALA A 94 -10.71 6.24 11.13
C ALA A 94 -10.64 4.97 11.98
N SER A 95 -10.33 3.86 11.32
CA SER A 95 -10.01 2.60 12.00
C SER A 95 -8.51 2.42 12.07
N GLN A 96 -8.02 1.97 13.22
CA GLN A 96 -6.60 1.76 13.47
C GLN A 96 -6.24 0.29 13.27
N PHE A 97 -5.19 0.05 12.49
CA PHE A 97 -4.67 -1.28 12.19
C PHE A 97 -3.18 -1.35 12.56
N PRO A 98 -2.73 -2.46 13.17
CA PRO A 98 -1.31 -2.70 13.35
C PRO A 98 -0.66 -3.05 12.02
N GLY A 99 0.54 -2.52 11.78
CA GLY A 99 1.27 -2.74 10.54
C GLY A 99 2.78 -2.72 10.75
N GLU A 100 3.49 -2.98 9.67
CA GLU A 100 4.95 -2.97 9.60
C GLU A 100 5.40 -2.29 8.31
N ILE A 101 6.48 -1.53 8.38
CA ILE A 101 7.12 -0.98 7.19
C ILE A 101 7.85 -2.10 6.46
N LYS A 102 7.55 -2.24 5.17
CA LYS A 102 8.18 -3.20 4.25
C LYS A 102 8.87 -2.46 3.10
N PHE A 103 9.81 -3.15 2.48
CA PHE A 103 10.37 -2.68 1.21
C PHE A 103 9.27 -2.51 0.17
N ASN A 104 9.41 -1.50 -0.67
CA ASN A 104 8.62 -1.43 -1.88
C ASN A 104 9.18 -2.47 -2.88
N ALA A 105 8.50 -3.62 -2.99
CA ALA A 105 8.96 -4.73 -3.83
C ALA A 105 9.04 -4.34 -5.33
N ASP A 106 8.25 -3.37 -5.78
CA ASP A 106 8.30 -2.88 -7.17
C ASP A 106 9.59 -2.07 -7.44
N ARG A 107 10.31 -1.68 -6.37
CA ARG A 107 11.56 -0.92 -6.40
C ARG A 107 12.70 -1.67 -5.70
N THR A 108 12.58 -2.99 -5.60
CA THR A 108 13.57 -3.88 -5.02
C THR A 108 14.03 -4.87 -6.08
N ALA A 109 15.33 -5.07 -6.23
CA ALA A 109 15.88 -6.05 -7.14
C ALA A 109 16.85 -7.00 -6.42
N HIS A 110 16.69 -8.28 -6.72
CA HIS A 110 17.67 -9.30 -6.40
C HIS A 110 18.73 -9.33 -7.51
N VAL A 111 19.96 -9.01 -7.18
CA VAL A 111 21.07 -9.04 -8.11
C VAL A 111 21.63 -10.46 -8.14
N VAL A 112 21.54 -11.07 -9.31
CA VAL A 112 22.08 -12.41 -9.58
C VAL A 112 23.13 -12.33 -10.68
N PRO A 113 24.23 -13.11 -10.60
CA PRO A 113 25.19 -13.20 -11.69
C PRO A 113 24.52 -13.86 -12.90
N ARG A 114 24.82 -13.40 -14.10
CA ARG A 114 24.28 -13.99 -15.34
C ARG A 114 25.08 -15.20 -15.83
N LEU A 115 26.22 -15.46 -15.22
CA LEU A 115 27.09 -16.61 -15.45
C LEU A 115 27.73 -17.03 -14.13
N ALA A 116 27.95 -18.32 -13.97
CA ALA A 116 28.69 -18.87 -12.85
C ALA A 116 30.16 -18.38 -12.86
N GLY A 117 30.73 -18.20 -11.67
CA GLY A 117 32.11 -17.76 -11.53
C GLY A 117 32.61 -17.72 -10.08
N VAL A 118 33.88 -17.40 -9.91
CA VAL A 118 34.52 -17.23 -8.61
C VAL A 118 34.66 -15.74 -8.32
N VAL A 119 34.30 -15.33 -7.12
CA VAL A 119 34.35 -13.92 -6.69
C VAL A 119 35.82 -13.44 -6.59
N GLN A 120 36.17 -12.43 -7.38
CA GLN A 120 37.49 -11.80 -7.36
C GLN A 120 37.52 -10.51 -6.55
N GLU A 121 36.38 -9.81 -6.49
CA GLU A 121 36.29 -8.51 -5.85
C GLU A 121 34.86 -8.29 -5.36
N VAL A 122 34.70 -7.70 -4.19
CA VAL A 122 33.42 -7.24 -3.64
C VAL A 122 33.59 -5.78 -3.27
N SER A 123 32.98 -4.88 -4.05
CA SER A 123 33.16 -3.44 -3.95
C SER A 123 32.04 -2.76 -3.17
N ALA A 124 30.86 -3.43 -3.03
CA ALA A 124 29.71 -2.88 -2.32
C ALA A 124 29.57 -3.47 -0.92
N ASP A 125 29.20 -2.61 0.03
CA ASP A 125 28.94 -2.98 1.42
C ASP A 125 27.45 -2.90 1.78
N LEU A 126 27.07 -3.66 2.81
CA LEU A 126 25.73 -3.61 3.37
C LEU A 126 25.39 -2.21 3.89
N GLY A 127 24.23 -1.68 3.53
CA GLY A 127 23.81 -0.32 3.87
C GLY A 127 24.37 0.78 2.97
N GLN A 128 25.25 0.46 2.03
CA GLN A 128 25.82 1.43 1.11
C GLN A 128 24.78 1.93 0.11
N GLN A 129 24.76 3.24 -0.12
CA GLN A 129 24.03 3.84 -1.24
C GLN A 129 24.83 3.68 -2.53
N VAL A 130 24.20 3.19 -3.57
CA VAL A 130 24.79 2.97 -4.89
C VAL A 130 23.97 3.65 -5.96
N LYS A 131 24.64 4.07 -7.03
CA LYS A 131 24.01 4.62 -8.23
C LYS A 131 23.94 3.56 -9.32
N GLN A 132 23.00 3.72 -10.24
CA GLN A 132 22.92 2.88 -11.42
C GLN A 132 24.27 2.80 -12.14
N GLY A 133 24.73 1.57 -12.40
CA GLY A 133 26.01 1.31 -13.04
C GLY A 133 27.21 1.19 -12.11
N ASP A 134 27.09 1.50 -10.82
CA ASP A 134 28.19 1.31 -9.85
C ASP A 134 28.58 -0.18 -9.76
N LEU A 135 29.88 -0.44 -9.61
CA LEU A 135 30.41 -1.78 -9.46
C LEU A 135 30.08 -2.34 -8.08
N LEU A 136 29.36 -3.45 -8.04
CA LEU A 136 29.02 -4.16 -6.80
C LEU A 136 30.00 -5.27 -6.49
N ALA A 137 30.34 -6.06 -7.52
CA ALA A 137 31.30 -7.16 -7.42
C ALA A 137 31.90 -7.49 -8.79
N ALA A 138 33.03 -8.21 -8.81
CA ALA A 138 33.56 -8.80 -10.01
C ALA A 138 33.86 -10.29 -9.81
N LEU A 139 33.47 -11.08 -10.80
CA LEU A 139 33.62 -12.53 -10.83
C LEU A 139 34.60 -12.94 -11.94
N SER A 140 35.34 -14.02 -11.74
CA SER A 140 36.04 -14.72 -12.80
C SER A 140 35.17 -15.84 -13.33
N SER A 141 34.75 -15.76 -14.61
CA SER A 141 33.89 -16.74 -15.26
C SER A 141 34.59 -17.35 -16.49
N THR A 142 34.73 -18.66 -16.49
CA THR A 142 35.29 -19.42 -17.64
C THR A 142 34.37 -19.34 -18.84
N ALA A 143 33.01 -19.43 -18.62
CA ALA A 143 32.05 -19.31 -19.69
C ALA A 143 32.12 -17.92 -20.38
N LEU A 144 32.36 -16.84 -19.64
CA LEU A 144 32.54 -15.52 -20.23
C LEU A 144 33.82 -15.48 -21.08
N SER A 145 34.88 -16.10 -20.61
CA SER A 145 36.16 -16.18 -21.36
C SER A 145 35.99 -16.92 -22.69
N GLU A 146 35.18 -17.99 -22.70
CA GLU A 146 34.84 -18.74 -23.92
C GLU A 146 34.05 -17.88 -24.90
N LEU A 147 32.99 -17.18 -24.43
CA LEU A 147 32.19 -16.30 -25.27
C LEU A 147 32.97 -15.14 -25.87
N ARG A 148 33.88 -14.54 -25.11
CA ARG A 148 34.78 -13.47 -25.61
C ARG A 148 35.80 -14.00 -26.59
N SER A 149 36.32 -15.21 -26.36
CA SER A 149 37.24 -15.87 -27.29
C SER A 149 36.55 -16.23 -28.61
N GLU A 150 35.29 -16.69 -28.57
CA GLU A 150 34.47 -16.94 -29.77
C GLU A 150 34.27 -15.64 -30.58
N TRP A 151 33.95 -14.55 -29.93
CA TRP A 151 33.78 -13.25 -30.58
C TRP A 151 35.09 -12.75 -31.20
N LEU A 152 36.22 -12.85 -30.48
CA LEU A 152 37.52 -12.46 -30.96
C LEU A 152 37.91 -13.26 -32.20
N ALA A 153 37.75 -14.58 -32.18
CA ALA A 153 38.01 -15.45 -33.32
C ALA A 153 37.15 -15.10 -34.53
N ALA A 154 35.80 -14.87 -34.31
CA ALA A 154 34.90 -14.46 -35.37
C ALA A 154 35.32 -13.09 -35.96
N SER A 155 35.71 -12.15 -35.10
CA SER A 155 36.19 -10.83 -35.53
C SER A 155 37.44 -10.93 -36.42
N LYS A 156 38.44 -11.79 -36.06
CA LYS A 156 39.62 -12.02 -36.87
C LYS A 156 39.30 -12.68 -38.22
N ARG A 157 38.36 -13.64 -38.24
CA ARG A 157 37.91 -14.25 -39.50
C ARG A 157 37.21 -13.22 -40.39
N ARG A 158 36.38 -12.33 -39.83
CA ARG A 158 35.77 -11.23 -40.58
C ARG A 158 36.81 -10.29 -41.18
N ASP A 159 37.88 -9.92 -40.42
CA ASP A 159 38.93 -9.04 -40.89
C ASP A 159 39.69 -9.67 -42.05
N LEU A 160 39.98 -10.99 -41.99
CA LEU A 160 40.59 -11.75 -43.07
C LEU A 160 39.67 -11.80 -44.30
N ALA A 161 38.39 -12.12 -44.12
CA ALA A 161 37.44 -12.18 -45.22
C ALA A 161 37.26 -10.82 -45.89
N ALA A 162 37.27 -9.71 -45.11
CA ALA A 162 37.22 -8.36 -45.63
C ALA A 162 38.44 -8.01 -46.49
N ALA A 163 39.64 -8.36 -46.02
CA ALA A 163 40.88 -8.15 -46.78
C ALA A 163 40.89 -8.96 -48.09
N THR A 164 40.39 -10.22 -48.03
CA THR A 164 40.26 -11.08 -49.20
C THR A 164 39.27 -10.52 -50.20
N HIS A 165 38.04 -10.11 -49.71
CA HIS A 165 37.04 -9.49 -50.57
C HIS A 165 37.57 -8.21 -51.24
N GLN A 166 38.27 -7.35 -50.53
CA GLN A 166 38.89 -6.14 -51.11
C GLN A 166 39.90 -6.48 -52.21
N ARG A 167 40.75 -7.50 -52.00
CA ARG A 167 41.70 -7.94 -52.98
C ARG A 167 41.05 -8.50 -54.24
N GLU A 168 40.04 -9.42 -54.06
CA GLU A 168 39.35 -10.02 -55.19
C GLU A 168 38.52 -9.00 -55.96
N LEU A 169 37.91 -8.03 -55.30
CA LEU A 169 37.23 -6.93 -55.96
C LEU A 169 38.15 -6.11 -56.83
N LYS A 170 39.39 -5.85 -56.38
CA LYS A 170 40.42 -5.13 -57.18
C LYS A 170 40.85 -5.95 -58.41
N LEU A 171 41.18 -7.24 -58.18
CA LEU A 171 41.62 -8.14 -59.27
C LEU A 171 40.52 -8.34 -60.32
N TRP A 172 39.26 -8.46 -59.93
CA TRP A 172 38.12 -8.55 -60.84
C TRP A 172 37.92 -7.26 -61.64
N ARG A 173 38.02 -6.07 -61.02
CA ARG A 173 37.95 -4.80 -61.74
C ARG A 173 39.09 -4.62 -62.76
N GLU A 174 40.24 -5.15 -62.44
CA GLU A 174 41.42 -5.17 -63.35
C GLU A 174 41.37 -6.31 -64.38
N LYS A 175 40.26 -7.11 -64.38
CA LYS A 175 40.05 -8.27 -65.27
C LYS A 175 41.11 -9.34 -65.13
N VAL A 176 41.70 -9.53 -63.94
CA VAL A 176 42.73 -10.54 -63.62
C VAL A 176 42.09 -11.76 -63.01
N SER A 177 41.01 -11.65 -62.22
CA SER A 177 40.29 -12.77 -61.64
C SER A 177 38.86 -12.89 -62.19
N ALA A 178 38.23 -14.11 -62.03
CA ALA A 178 36.87 -14.35 -62.45
C ALA A 178 35.86 -13.66 -61.52
N GLU A 179 34.69 -13.33 -62.01
CA GLU A 179 33.58 -12.74 -61.20
C GLU A 179 33.15 -13.72 -60.10
N GLN A 180 33.25 -15.02 -60.35
CA GLN A 180 32.95 -16.07 -59.37
C GLN A 180 33.80 -15.92 -58.08
N ASP A 181 35.09 -15.67 -58.25
CA ASP A 181 36.02 -15.50 -57.06
C ASP A 181 35.65 -14.28 -56.22
N TYR A 182 35.30 -13.17 -56.89
CA TYR A 182 34.78 -11.97 -56.20
C TYR A 182 33.44 -12.27 -55.45
N GLN A 183 32.50 -12.96 -56.09
CA GLN A 183 31.20 -13.29 -55.48
C GLN A 183 31.41 -14.27 -54.30
N GLN A 184 32.29 -15.25 -54.43
CA GLN A 184 32.63 -16.16 -53.31
C GLN A 184 33.26 -15.40 -52.14
N ALA A 185 34.22 -14.48 -52.41
CA ALA A 185 34.81 -13.67 -51.34
C ALA A 185 33.80 -12.74 -50.67
N ARG A 186 32.82 -12.21 -51.44
CA ARG A 186 31.74 -11.40 -50.88
C ARG A 186 30.85 -12.23 -49.95
N THR A 187 30.45 -13.42 -50.36
CA THR A 187 29.62 -14.32 -49.55
C THR A 187 30.35 -14.69 -48.27
N ALA A 188 31.65 -15.06 -48.36
CA ALA A 188 32.49 -15.38 -47.19
C ALA A 188 32.60 -14.22 -46.20
N LEU A 189 32.65 -12.97 -46.70
CA LEU A 189 32.64 -11.78 -45.83
C LEU A 189 31.29 -11.63 -45.14
N GLN A 190 30.16 -11.83 -45.85
CA GLN A 190 28.81 -11.74 -45.27
C GLN A 190 28.60 -12.80 -44.16
N GLU A 191 29.02 -14.05 -44.39
CA GLU A 191 29.00 -15.10 -43.40
C GLU A 191 29.83 -14.78 -42.15
N ALA A 192 31.05 -14.25 -42.35
CA ALA A 192 31.92 -13.87 -41.24
C ALA A 192 31.33 -12.67 -40.44
N GLN A 193 30.65 -11.73 -41.11
CA GLN A 193 29.94 -10.61 -40.44
C GLN A 193 28.76 -11.14 -39.56
N ILE A 194 27.96 -12.10 -40.06
CA ILE A 194 26.91 -12.74 -39.31
C ILE A 194 27.48 -13.45 -38.08
N ALA A 195 28.61 -14.16 -38.20
CA ALA A 195 29.25 -14.85 -37.08
C ALA A 195 29.71 -13.87 -35.98
N VAL A 196 30.25 -12.71 -36.33
CA VAL A 196 30.65 -11.65 -35.35
C VAL A 196 29.41 -11.10 -34.66
N GLN A 197 28.34 -10.83 -35.43
CA GLN A 197 27.09 -10.30 -34.87
C GLN A 197 26.45 -11.30 -33.88
N ASN A 198 26.41 -12.58 -34.23
CA ASN A 198 25.87 -13.62 -33.33
C ASN A 198 26.70 -13.72 -32.02
N ALA A 199 28.02 -13.74 -32.12
CA ALA A 199 28.86 -13.78 -30.93
C ALA A 199 28.73 -12.50 -30.08
N ALA A 200 28.58 -11.34 -30.70
CA ALA A 200 28.32 -10.08 -29.98
C ALA A 200 26.95 -10.08 -29.26
N GLN A 201 25.91 -10.63 -29.89
CA GLN A 201 24.58 -10.76 -29.29
C GLN A 201 24.58 -11.68 -28.06
N LYS A 202 25.32 -12.80 -28.10
CA LYS A 202 25.51 -13.68 -26.95
C LYS A 202 26.11 -12.91 -25.75
N LEU A 203 27.13 -12.09 -25.99
CA LEU A 203 27.75 -11.25 -24.95
C LEU A 203 26.81 -10.14 -24.45
N ALA A 204 26.07 -9.52 -25.35
CA ALA A 204 25.10 -8.49 -24.99
C ALA A 204 23.96 -9.04 -24.10
N ALA A 205 23.51 -10.28 -24.34
CA ALA A 205 22.48 -10.94 -23.55
C ALA A 205 22.86 -11.09 -22.07
N ILE A 206 24.14 -11.26 -21.78
CA ILE A 206 24.67 -11.34 -20.42
C ILE A 206 25.15 -9.98 -19.88
N GLY A 207 25.04 -8.92 -20.68
CA GLY A 207 25.47 -7.56 -20.29
C GLY A 207 26.98 -7.36 -20.28
N ALA A 208 27.73 -8.26 -20.96
CA ALA A 208 29.20 -8.15 -21.03
C ALA A 208 29.65 -7.48 -22.33
N PRO A 209 30.54 -6.47 -22.27
CA PRO A 209 31.13 -5.90 -23.47
C PRO A 209 32.02 -6.93 -24.16
N PRO A 210 32.04 -6.98 -25.51
CA PRO A 210 32.90 -7.88 -26.25
C PRO A 210 34.39 -7.65 -26.02
N GLN A 211 34.76 -6.37 -25.86
CA GLN A 211 36.15 -5.97 -25.66
C GLN A 211 36.41 -5.80 -24.16
N SER A 212 37.43 -6.49 -23.65
CA SER A 212 37.92 -6.39 -22.28
C SER A 212 39.39 -6.77 -22.24
N ARG A 213 40.14 -6.18 -21.30
CA ARG A 213 41.53 -6.56 -21.04
C ARG A 213 41.60 -7.93 -20.38
N ASP A 214 40.64 -8.25 -19.52
CA ASP A 214 40.49 -9.56 -18.88
C ASP A 214 39.27 -10.27 -19.46
N LEU A 215 39.50 -11.37 -20.14
CA LEU A 215 38.42 -12.13 -20.82
C LEU A 215 37.44 -12.78 -19.83
N SER A 216 37.91 -13.14 -18.63
CA SER A 216 37.14 -13.84 -17.62
C SER A 216 36.36 -12.91 -16.68
N ARG A 217 36.74 -11.63 -16.57
CA ARG A 217 36.20 -10.68 -15.61
C ARG A 217 34.77 -10.31 -15.98
N LEU A 218 33.80 -10.75 -15.16
CA LEU A 218 32.40 -10.39 -15.19
C LEU A 218 32.12 -9.36 -14.10
N GLU A 219 31.72 -8.17 -14.48
CA GLU A 219 31.35 -7.10 -13.57
C GLU A 219 29.84 -7.14 -13.27
N ILE A 220 29.50 -7.18 -11.99
CA ILE A 220 28.13 -7.07 -11.49
C ILE A 220 27.91 -5.63 -11.07
N ARG A 221 26.97 -4.96 -11.72
CA ARG A 221 26.68 -3.54 -11.53
C ARG A 221 25.26 -3.31 -11.02
N ALA A 222 25.07 -2.20 -10.29
CA ALA A 222 23.76 -1.80 -9.78
C ALA A 222 22.78 -1.51 -10.93
N PRO A 223 21.59 -2.11 -10.94
CA PRO A 223 20.59 -1.90 -11.98
C PRO A 223 19.89 -0.53 -11.90
N PHE A 224 19.83 0.08 -10.72
CA PHE A 224 19.23 1.39 -10.43
C PHE A 224 19.86 2.01 -9.17
N ASP A 225 19.51 3.27 -8.90
CA ASP A 225 19.95 3.98 -7.69
C ASP A 225 19.22 3.43 -6.47
N GLY A 226 19.95 3.00 -5.43
CA GLY A 226 19.34 2.40 -4.25
C GLY A 226 20.32 2.15 -3.13
N VAL A 227 19.89 1.38 -2.15
CA VAL A 227 20.68 0.94 -1.00
C VAL A 227 20.85 -0.57 -1.05
N VAL A 228 22.03 -1.06 -0.73
CA VAL A 228 22.32 -2.48 -0.55
C VAL A 228 21.70 -2.93 0.78
N VAL A 229 20.58 -3.65 0.71
CA VAL A 229 19.84 -4.08 1.90
C VAL A 229 20.19 -5.49 2.36
N GLU A 230 20.74 -6.31 1.43
CA GLU A 230 21.29 -7.63 1.74
C GLU A 230 22.54 -7.88 0.92
N LYS A 231 23.47 -8.63 1.49
CA LYS A 231 24.75 -9.01 0.89
C LYS A 231 25.06 -10.47 1.21
N HIS A 232 25.04 -11.32 0.18
CA HIS A 232 25.27 -12.77 0.27
C HIS A 232 26.40 -13.19 -0.67
N ILE A 233 27.58 -12.61 -0.48
CA ILE A 233 28.73 -12.84 -1.32
C ILE A 233 30.02 -12.64 -0.51
N ALA A 234 30.98 -13.55 -0.67
CA ALA A 234 32.31 -13.45 -0.07
C ALA A 234 33.44 -13.59 -1.10
N LEU A 235 34.58 -12.98 -0.83
CA LEU A 235 35.78 -13.08 -1.68
C LEU A 235 36.24 -14.54 -1.79
N GLY A 236 36.51 -15.01 -3.01
CA GLY A 236 36.90 -16.39 -3.28
C GLY A 236 35.76 -17.42 -3.34
N GLU A 237 34.55 -17.01 -3.10
CA GLU A 237 33.38 -17.89 -3.19
C GLU A 237 33.05 -18.25 -4.64
N ALA A 238 32.68 -19.51 -4.89
CA ALA A 238 32.19 -19.97 -6.17
C ALA A 238 30.66 -19.83 -6.23
N LEU A 239 30.17 -19.04 -7.16
CA LEU A 239 28.75 -18.71 -7.29
C LEU A 239 28.14 -19.33 -8.55
N PRO A 240 26.99 -19.99 -8.43
CA PRO A 240 26.17 -20.34 -9.58
C PRO A 240 25.47 -19.10 -10.16
N ASP A 241 24.98 -19.19 -11.39
CA ASP A 241 24.24 -18.15 -12.09
C ASP A 241 22.84 -17.85 -11.51
N THR A 242 22.40 -18.65 -10.53
CA THR A 242 21.12 -18.50 -9.83
C THR A 242 21.24 -17.91 -8.42
N ALA A 243 22.46 -17.64 -7.96
CA ALA A 243 22.69 -17.11 -6.60
C ALA A 243 22.22 -15.66 -6.49
N SER A 244 21.34 -15.34 -5.53
CA SER A 244 21.07 -13.96 -5.16
C SER A 244 22.23 -13.43 -4.32
N ILE A 245 23.04 -12.54 -4.87
CA ILE A 245 24.26 -12.04 -4.22
C ILE A 245 24.07 -10.72 -3.48
N PHE A 246 23.18 -9.87 -3.99
CA PHE A 246 22.76 -8.64 -3.33
C PHE A 246 21.27 -8.44 -3.49
N THR A 247 20.65 -7.80 -2.52
CA THR A 247 19.33 -7.19 -2.65
C THR A 247 19.50 -5.68 -2.59
N LEU A 248 19.07 -4.99 -3.66
CA LEU A 248 19.04 -3.53 -3.72
C LEU A 248 17.61 -3.05 -3.62
N SER A 249 17.39 -1.99 -2.83
CA SER A 249 16.08 -1.37 -2.71
C SER A 249 16.17 0.15 -2.78
N ASP A 250 15.26 0.77 -3.53
CA ASP A 250 15.06 2.21 -3.51
C ASP A 250 14.18 2.57 -2.31
N LEU A 251 14.82 3.00 -1.23
CA LEU A 251 14.16 3.33 0.03
C LEU A 251 13.46 4.70 0.05
N ARG A 252 13.45 5.46 -1.05
CA ARG A 252 12.71 6.73 -1.16
C ARG A 252 11.20 6.53 -1.07
N THR A 253 10.72 5.31 -1.33
CA THR A 253 9.36 4.88 -1.08
C THR A 253 9.35 3.55 -0.36
N VAL A 254 8.45 3.43 0.62
CA VAL A 254 8.26 2.20 1.39
C VAL A 254 6.78 1.85 1.47
N TRP A 255 6.46 0.64 1.86
CA TRP A 255 5.10 0.23 2.12
C TRP A 255 4.85 0.10 3.62
N ALA A 256 3.78 0.71 4.11
CA ALA A 256 3.20 0.33 5.39
C ALA A 256 2.21 -0.81 5.11
N GLU A 257 2.63 -2.04 5.39
CA GLU A 257 1.81 -3.23 5.25
C GLU A 257 1.06 -3.49 6.56
N PHE A 258 -0.26 -3.68 6.48
CA PHE A 258 -1.11 -3.91 7.64
C PHE A 258 -2.14 -4.99 7.35
N VAL A 259 -2.73 -5.54 8.42
CA VAL A 259 -3.68 -6.64 8.33
C VAL A 259 -5.09 -6.17 8.66
N ILE A 260 -6.06 -6.59 7.85
CA ILE A 260 -7.46 -6.25 7.99
C ILE A 260 -8.24 -7.51 8.35
N ALA A 261 -8.99 -7.47 9.46
CA ALA A 261 -9.89 -8.57 9.83
C ALA A 261 -11.09 -8.63 8.88
N PRO A 262 -11.71 -9.80 8.66
CA PRO A 262 -12.86 -9.94 7.74
C PRO A 262 -14.01 -8.99 8.02
N LYS A 263 -14.26 -8.65 9.29
CA LYS A 263 -15.32 -7.72 9.70
C LYS A 263 -15.08 -6.29 9.21
N ASP A 264 -13.81 -5.89 9.05
CA ASP A 264 -13.40 -4.52 8.71
C ASP A 264 -13.15 -4.36 7.20
N LEU A 265 -13.21 -5.47 6.42
CA LEU A 265 -12.94 -5.45 4.96
C LEU A 265 -13.97 -4.65 4.16
N GLN A 266 -15.17 -4.48 4.67
CA GLN A 266 -16.21 -3.69 3.99
C GLN A 266 -15.95 -2.20 4.09
N ASP A 267 -15.21 -1.78 5.12
CA ASP A 267 -14.99 -0.40 5.49
C ASP A 267 -13.66 0.16 4.97
N VAL A 268 -12.75 -0.71 4.48
CA VAL A 268 -11.45 -0.30 3.93
C VAL A 268 -11.44 -0.52 2.42
N ARG A 269 -11.12 0.52 1.65
CA ARG A 269 -11.06 0.48 0.19
C ARG A 269 -9.76 1.05 -0.36
N VAL A 270 -9.36 0.57 -1.54
CA VAL A 270 -8.23 1.15 -2.27
C VAL A 270 -8.54 2.60 -2.64
N GLY A 271 -7.59 3.49 -2.41
CA GLY A 271 -7.71 4.92 -2.64
C GLY A 271 -8.07 5.75 -1.40
N GLU A 272 -8.50 5.11 -0.30
CA GLU A 272 -8.80 5.81 0.94
C GLU A 272 -7.56 6.43 1.59
N ALA A 273 -7.77 7.57 2.23
CA ALA A 273 -6.72 8.27 2.95
C ALA A 273 -6.31 7.46 4.18
N ALA A 274 -5.02 7.39 4.41
CA ALA A 274 -4.46 6.75 5.58
C ALA A 274 -3.34 7.59 6.19
N SER A 275 -3.25 7.58 7.51
CA SER A 275 -2.11 8.12 8.24
C SER A 275 -1.37 7.01 8.95
N VAL A 276 -0.05 7.05 8.90
CA VAL A 276 0.83 6.05 9.50
C VAL A 276 1.65 6.73 10.57
N ALA A 277 1.60 6.19 11.79
CA ALA A 277 2.34 6.68 12.94
C ALA A 277 3.24 5.57 13.50
N SER A 278 4.42 5.94 13.96
CA SER A 278 5.36 5.02 14.61
C SER A 278 5.41 5.30 16.11
N ALA A 279 5.50 4.24 16.91
CA ALA A 279 5.79 4.37 18.34
C ALA A 279 7.29 4.68 18.61
N GLY A 280 8.17 4.42 17.62
CA GLY A 280 9.62 4.57 17.78
C GLY A 280 10.15 5.99 17.57
N PHE A 281 9.37 6.87 16.94
CA PHE A 281 9.69 8.29 16.75
C PHE A 281 8.41 9.09 16.51
N SER A 282 8.43 10.39 16.78
CA SER A 282 7.26 11.28 16.63
C SER A 282 6.88 11.60 15.17
N GLY A 283 7.25 10.73 14.24
CA GLY A 283 6.93 10.88 12.82
C GLY A 283 5.54 10.37 12.48
N GLN A 284 4.82 11.15 11.70
CA GLN A 284 3.56 10.77 11.07
C GLN A 284 3.68 10.97 9.56
N ALA A 285 3.31 9.95 8.79
CA ALA A 285 3.24 10.02 7.33
C ALA A 285 1.79 9.87 6.88
N ARG A 286 1.46 10.52 5.77
CA ARG A 286 0.16 10.38 5.11
C ARG A 286 0.33 9.67 3.78
N GLY A 287 -0.63 8.82 3.44
CA GLY A 287 -0.65 8.10 2.19
C GLY A 287 -2.07 7.69 1.81
N LYS A 288 -2.17 6.80 0.85
CA LYS A 288 -3.45 6.20 0.45
C LYS A 288 -3.29 4.69 0.42
N VAL A 289 -4.36 3.98 0.73
CA VAL A 289 -4.41 2.53 0.56
C VAL A 289 -4.20 2.22 -0.92
N SER A 290 -3.06 1.62 -1.25
CA SER A 290 -2.66 1.31 -2.63
C SER A 290 -3.06 -0.10 -3.07
N TYR A 291 -3.23 -1.01 -2.11
CA TYR A 291 -3.56 -2.40 -2.38
C TYR A 291 -4.29 -3.04 -1.21
N ILE A 292 -5.22 -3.93 -1.53
CA ILE A 292 -5.87 -4.85 -0.59
C ILE A 292 -5.85 -6.25 -1.21
N GLY A 293 -5.32 -7.22 -0.50
CA GLY A 293 -5.21 -8.60 -0.94
C GLY A 293 -6.57 -9.26 -1.14
N SER A 294 -6.75 -9.90 -2.29
CA SER A 294 -7.99 -10.62 -2.61
C SER A 294 -8.11 -11.97 -1.88
N LEU A 295 -7.00 -12.46 -1.33
CA LEU A 295 -6.95 -13.73 -0.60
C LEU A 295 -6.74 -13.47 0.87
N LEU A 296 -7.49 -14.19 1.70
CA LEU A 296 -7.26 -14.22 3.13
C LEU A 296 -6.12 -15.19 3.46
N GLY A 297 -5.24 -14.77 4.36
CA GLY A 297 -4.18 -15.65 4.88
C GLY A 297 -4.78 -16.91 5.49
N GLN A 298 -4.26 -18.07 5.12
CA GLN A 298 -4.83 -19.36 5.55
C GLN A 298 -4.83 -19.54 7.07
N GLN A 299 -3.80 -19.07 7.76
CA GLN A 299 -3.66 -19.19 9.21
C GLN A 299 -4.33 -18.02 9.95
N THR A 300 -4.11 -16.80 9.50
CA THR A 300 -4.59 -15.58 10.17
C THR A 300 -6.03 -15.23 9.81
N ARG A 301 -6.52 -15.71 8.67
CA ARG A 301 -7.82 -15.34 8.08
C ARG A 301 -8.01 -13.83 7.89
N THR A 302 -6.91 -13.10 7.74
CA THR A 302 -6.89 -11.65 7.53
C THR A 302 -6.47 -11.33 6.10
N ALA A 303 -6.91 -10.19 5.57
CA ALA A 303 -6.40 -9.64 4.33
C ALA A 303 -5.18 -8.77 4.62
N THR A 304 -4.20 -8.80 3.72
CA THR A 304 -3.06 -7.87 3.76
C THR A 304 -3.40 -6.64 2.92
N ALA A 305 -3.19 -5.46 3.47
CA ALA A 305 -3.30 -4.21 2.76
C ALA A 305 -2.01 -3.39 2.86
N ARG A 306 -1.84 -2.42 1.95
CA ARG A 306 -0.63 -1.60 1.86
C ARG A 306 -0.98 -0.15 1.65
N VAL A 307 -0.24 0.71 2.32
CA VAL A 307 -0.17 2.15 2.06
C VAL A 307 1.23 2.44 1.52
N THR A 308 1.32 3.11 0.38
CA THR A 308 2.61 3.59 -0.13
C THR A 308 2.95 4.91 0.53
N LEU A 309 4.14 4.99 1.12
CA LEU A 309 4.66 6.15 1.81
C LEU A 309 5.87 6.71 1.09
N ASP A 310 5.92 8.03 0.95
CA ASP A 310 7.14 8.74 0.56
C ASP A 310 8.10 8.79 1.75
N ASN A 311 9.37 8.52 1.50
CA ASN A 311 10.40 8.37 2.53
C ASN A 311 11.70 9.10 2.11
N PRO A 312 11.66 10.42 1.86
CA PRO A 312 12.82 11.16 1.36
C PRO A 312 14.00 11.13 2.33
N ASP A 313 13.73 11.16 3.63
CA ASP A 313 14.75 11.18 4.68
C ASP A 313 15.14 9.78 5.18
N MET A 314 14.62 8.71 4.55
CA MET A 314 14.84 7.31 4.94
C MET A 314 14.53 7.03 6.43
N ALA A 315 13.65 7.81 7.03
CA ALA A 315 13.25 7.65 8.44
C ALA A 315 12.37 6.40 8.64
N TRP A 316 11.53 6.07 7.66
CA TRP A 316 10.69 4.88 7.66
C TRP A 316 11.50 3.68 7.21
N ARG A 317 12.05 2.96 8.18
CA ARG A 317 12.92 1.80 7.91
C ARG A 317 12.10 0.52 7.84
N PRO A 318 12.31 -0.34 6.82
CA PRO A 318 11.72 -1.67 6.80
C PRO A 318 11.99 -2.44 8.09
N GLY A 319 10.97 -3.14 8.61
CA GLY A 319 11.00 -3.79 9.92
C GLY A 319 10.42 -2.95 11.06
N LEU A 320 10.11 -1.67 10.84
CA LEU A 320 9.53 -0.80 11.85
C LEU A 320 8.03 -1.09 12.01
N PHE A 321 7.59 -1.34 13.25
CA PHE A 321 6.17 -1.48 13.57
C PHE A 321 5.49 -0.10 13.60
N VAL A 322 4.29 -0.06 13.03
CA VAL A 322 3.52 1.16 12.84
C VAL A 322 2.04 0.94 13.14
N SER A 323 1.35 2.03 13.44
CA SER A 323 -0.11 2.07 13.47
C SER A 323 -0.61 2.77 12.21
N VAL A 324 -1.45 2.09 11.45
CA VAL A 324 -2.07 2.62 10.24
C VAL A 324 -3.52 2.99 10.55
N ASN A 325 -3.85 4.29 10.46
CA ASN A 325 -5.21 4.79 10.63
C ASN A 325 -5.78 5.05 9.25
N VAL A 326 -6.78 4.27 8.86
CA VAL A 326 -7.46 4.39 7.57
C VAL A 326 -8.82 5.06 7.78
N VAL A 327 -9.12 6.08 6.99
CA VAL A 327 -10.44 6.72 7.00
C VAL A 327 -11.45 5.74 6.41
N THR A 328 -12.31 5.18 7.26
CA THR A 328 -13.29 4.15 6.88
C THR A 328 -14.65 4.74 6.54
N SER A 329 -14.96 5.92 7.06
CA SER A 329 -16.22 6.60 6.82
C SER A 329 -16.00 8.11 6.83
N SER A 330 -16.68 8.78 5.94
CA SER A 330 -16.71 10.24 5.89
C SER A 330 -18.13 10.71 5.63
N ALA A 331 -18.64 11.57 6.49
CA ALA A 331 -20.00 12.08 6.35
C ALA A 331 -20.07 13.55 6.78
N ASP A 332 -20.81 14.33 6.02
CA ASP A 332 -21.09 15.71 6.38
C ASP A 332 -22.13 15.74 7.51
N ALA A 333 -21.85 16.53 8.54
CA ALA A 333 -22.73 16.76 9.66
C ALA A 333 -23.07 18.26 9.74
N PRO A 334 -24.35 18.63 9.87
CA PRO A 334 -24.78 20.02 9.84
C PRO A 334 -24.37 20.82 11.09
N VAL A 335 -24.25 20.14 12.23
CA VAL A 335 -23.83 20.71 13.50
C VAL A 335 -22.83 19.78 14.17
N VAL A 336 -21.62 20.28 14.37
CA VAL A 336 -20.53 19.57 15.02
C VAL A 336 -19.98 20.41 16.15
N VAL A 337 -19.64 19.75 17.26
CA VAL A 337 -19.00 20.35 18.44
C VAL A 337 -17.75 19.57 18.83
N ALA A 338 -16.85 20.19 19.59
CA ALA A 338 -15.72 19.49 20.17
C ALA A 338 -16.21 18.40 21.15
N ALA A 339 -15.57 17.24 21.15
CA ALA A 339 -15.93 16.15 22.06
C ALA A 339 -15.80 16.56 23.54
N ASP A 340 -14.79 17.38 23.87
CA ASP A 340 -14.54 17.90 25.23
C ASP A 340 -15.62 18.91 25.70
N ALA A 341 -16.38 19.47 24.77
CA ALA A 341 -17.50 20.37 25.09
C ALA A 341 -18.71 19.62 25.67
N VAL A 342 -18.83 18.32 25.36
CA VAL A 342 -19.97 17.52 25.79
C VAL A 342 -19.77 17.10 27.25
N GLN A 343 -20.69 17.52 28.10
CA GLN A 343 -20.73 17.17 29.52
C GLN A 343 -21.97 16.33 29.81
N THR A 344 -21.91 15.52 30.86
CA THR A 344 -23.07 14.77 31.33
C THR A 344 -23.59 15.42 32.63
N VAL A 345 -24.79 15.91 32.62
CA VAL A 345 -25.49 16.49 33.78
C VAL A 345 -26.78 15.73 33.95
N GLU A 346 -27.10 15.25 35.16
CA GLU A 346 -28.31 14.50 35.49
C GLU A 346 -28.65 13.34 34.50
N ASN A 347 -27.59 12.68 34.02
CA ASN A 347 -27.66 11.59 33.06
C ASN A 347 -28.06 12.00 31.61
N GLU A 348 -28.03 13.29 31.31
CA GLU A 348 -28.26 13.84 29.98
C GLU A 348 -26.94 14.44 29.42
N SER A 349 -26.75 14.37 28.10
CA SER A 349 -25.63 15.03 27.43
C SER A 349 -25.99 16.49 27.20
N VAL A 350 -25.13 17.39 27.68
CA VAL A 350 -25.33 18.85 27.56
C VAL A 350 -24.11 19.53 26.95
N VAL A 351 -24.34 20.65 26.27
CA VAL A 351 -23.33 21.58 25.81
C VAL A 351 -23.63 22.94 26.39
N TYR A 352 -22.63 23.63 26.94
CA TYR A 352 -22.82 24.96 27.49
C TYR A 352 -22.77 26.01 26.39
N VAL A 353 -23.94 26.64 26.13
CA VAL A 353 -24.10 27.66 25.10
C VAL A 353 -23.94 29.05 25.73
N GLU A 354 -23.18 29.90 25.05
CA GLU A 354 -23.05 31.30 25.45
C GLU A 354 -24.34 32.08 25.18
N THR A 355 -24.87 32.71 26.19
CA THR A 355 -26.05 33.57 26.13
C THR A 355 -25.74 34.98 26.67
N PRO A 356 -26.56 35.99 26.35
CA PRO A 356 -26.36 37.32 26.96
C PRO A 356 -26.35 37.22 28.49
N GLY A 357 -25.16 37.46 29.09
CA GLY A 357 -24.93 37.49 30.55
C GLY A 357 -24.52 36.16 31.18
N GLY A 358 -24.19 35.09 30.42
CA GLY A 358 -23.68 33.85 31.00
C GLY A 358 -23.72 32.66 30.08
N PHE A 359 -23.76 31.46 30.65
CA PHE A 359 -23.79 30.20 29.94
C PHE A 359 -25.01 29.40 30.38
N LEU A 360 -25.64 28.71 29.43
CA LEU A 360 -26.79 27.83 29.67
C LEU A 360 -26.41 26.41 29.31
N ALA A 361 -26.71 25.47 30.19
CA ALA A 361 -26.59 24.03 29.89
C ALA A 361 -27.73 23.61 28.92
N GLN A 362 -27.39 23.41 27.68
CA GLN A 362 -28.33 23.01 26.63
C GLN A 362 -28.30 21.50 26.42
N PRO A 363 -29.37 20.78 26.71
CA PRO A 363 -29.47 19.35 26.40
C PRO A 363 -29.35 19.09 24.90
N VAL A 364 -28.51 18.10 24.54
CA VAL A 364 -28.24 17.78 23.14
C VAL A 364 -28.35 16.28 22.89
N LYS A 365 -28.82 15.92 21.73
CA LYS A 365 -28.81 14.54 21.26
C LYS A 365 -27.60 14.36 20.35
N LEU A 366 -26.68 13.49 20.77
CA LEU A 366 -25.45 13.22 20.05
C LEU A 366 -25.69 12.24 18.92
N GLY A 367 -24.93 12.40 17.84
CA GLY A 367 -24.85 11.52 16.72
C GLY A 367 -23.51 10.79 16.64
N ARG A 368 -22.87 10.84 15.47
CA ARG A 368 -21.58 10.21 15.22
C ARG A 368 -20.45 10.97 15.89
N ALA A 369 -19.50 10.24 16.44
CA ALA A 369 -18.27 10.80 16.99
C ALA A 369 -17.09 10.43 16.05
N ALA A 370 -16.21 11.40 15.81
CA ALA A 370 -15.02 11.21 14.98
C ALA A 370 -13.84 12.00 15.55
N GLY A 371 -12.89 11.30 16.17
CA GLY A 371 -11.74 11.91 16.84
C GLY A 371 -12.17 12.90 17.93
N GLU A 372 -11.77 14.17 17.78
CA GLU A 372 -12.08 15.23 18.73
C GLU A 372 -13.42 15.94 18.45
N GLN A 373 -14.23 15.42 17.54
CA GLN A 373 -15.49 16.04 17.11
C GLN A 373 -16.68 15.10 17.28
N VAL A 374 -17.85 15.69 17.60
CA VAL A 374 -19.11 14.94 17.76
C VAL A 374 -20.23 15.68 17.04
N GLU A 375 -21.04 14.95 16.30
CA GLU A 375 -22.25 15.42 15.64
C GLU A 375 -23.35 15.68 16.69
N VAL A 376 -24.05 16.78 16.54
CA VAL A 376 -25.26 17.08 17.31
C VAL A 376 -26.46 16.95 16.40
N LEU A 377 -27.31 15.96 16.69
CA LEU A 377 -28.53 15.66 15.91
C LEU A 377 -29.67 16.63 16.23
N SER A 378 -29.78 17.05 17.49
CA SER A 378 -30.77 18.02 17.96
C SER A 378 -30.37 18.67 19.27
N GLY A 379 -30.95 19.83 19.58
CA GLY A 379 -30.67 20.56 20.79
C GLY A 379 -29.74 21.75 20.62
N LEU A 380 -28.97 21.82 19.50
CA LEU A 380 -28.07 22.94 19.23
C LEU A 380 -28.24 23.41 17.79
N ALA A 381 -28.36 24.72 17.60
CA ALA A 381 -28.46 25.32 16.27
C ALA A 381 -27.06 25.56 15.65
N ALA A 382 -26.97 25.47 14.32
CA ALA A 382 -25.78 25.93 13.61
C ALA A 382 -25.59 27.44 13.83
N GLY A 383 -24.34 27.84 14.10
CA GLY A 383 -24.02 29.24 14.46
C GLY A 383 -24.07 29.56 15.97
N ALA A 384 -24.55 28.64 16.81
CA ALA A 384 -24.55 28.81 18.26
C ALA A 384 -23.08 28.84 18.78
N ARG A 385 -22.82 29.80 19.68
CA ARG A 385 -21.52 29.86 20.35
C ARG A 385 -21.54 28.99 21.59
N TYR A 386 -20.58 28.09 21.73
CA TYR A 386 -20.53 27.12 22.81
C TYR A 386 -19.14 27.01 23.42
N VAL A 387 -19.06 26.53 24.66
CA VAL A 387 -17.79 26.30 25.35
C VAL A 387 -17.17 25.00 24.89
N ALA A 388 -16.11 25.11 24.07
CA ALA A 388 -15.41 23.95 23.46
C ALA A 388 -14.35 23.37 24.37
N ARG A 389 -13.71 24.22 25.23
CA ARG A 389 -12.63 23.76 26.12
C ARG A 389 -12.92 24.18 27.56
N ASN A 390 -12.53 23.31 28.52
CA ASN A 390 -12.72 23.47 29.94
C ASN A 390 -14.20 23.58 30.37
N ALA A 391 -15.14 23.00 29.59
CA ALA A 391 -16.56 23.01 29.88
C ALA A 391 -16.90 22.38 31.26
N PHE A 392 -16.04 21.53 31.81
CA PHE A 392 -16.22 20.94 33.13
C PHE A 392 -16.26 21.96 34.27
N VAL A 393 -15.65 23.15 34.09
CA VAL A 393 -15.69 24.23 35.08
C VAL A 393 -17.11 24.73 35.26
N LEU A 394 -17.86 24.88 34.14
CA LEU A 394 -19.27 25.27 34.20
C LEU A 394 -20.14 24.20 34.85
N LYS A 395 -19.88 22.94 34.58
CA LYS A 395 -20.54 21.82 35.25
C LYS A 395 -20.33 21.86 36.77
N ALA A 396 -19.11 22.17 37.20
CA ALA A 396 -18.81 22.26 38.62
C ALA A 396 -19.50 23.46 39.30
N GLU A 397 -19.61 24.62 38.62
CA GLU A 397 -20.36 25.79 39.14
C GLU A 397 -21.88 25.52 39.18
N GLN A 398 -22.44 24.86 38.18
CA GLN A 398 -23.84 24.41 38.15
C GLN A 398 -24.15 23.50 39.35
N GLY A 399 -23.27 22.51 39.62
CA GLY A 399 -23.45 21.62 40.76
C GLY A 399 -23.38 22.32 42.11
N LYS A 400 -22.59 23.39 42.26
CA LYS A 400 -22.55 24.20 43.48
C LYS A 400 -23.86 24.98 43.65
N ALA A 401 -24.40 25.56 42.58
CA ALA A 401 -25.66 26.30 42.62
C ALA A 401 -26.82 25.37 43.03
N SER A 402 -26.93 24.18 42.42
CA SER A 402 -27.93 23.19 42.76
C SER A 402 -27.85 22.73 44.23
N ALA A 403 -26.62 22.54 44.77
CA ALA A 403 -26.43 22.15 46.16
C ALA A 403 -26.80 23.26 47.16
N SER A 404 -26.72 24.53 46.76
CA SER A 404 -27.08 25.68 47.62
C SER A 404 -28.58 25.92 47.69
N HIS A 405 -29.39 25.41 46.73
CA HIS A 405 -30.86 25.51 46.73
C HIS A 405 -31.55 24.31 47.43
N ALA A 406 -30.79 23.29 47.83
CA ALA A 406 -31.33 22.09 48.52
C ALA A 406 -31.25 22.19 50.06
N HIS A 407 -30.95 23.36 50.65
CA HIS A 407 -30.94 23.60 52.10
C HIS A 407 -32.06 24.52 52.56
#